data_4bc632b1ce6924a2846fceee7b8a57f1
#
_entry.id   4bc632b1ce6924a2846fceee7b8a57f1
#
_cell.length_a   1.000
_cell.length_b   1.000
_cell.length_c   1.000
_cell.angle_alpha   90.00
_cell.angle_beta   90.00
_cell.angle_gamma   90.00
#
_symmetry.space_group_name_H-M   'P 1'
#
loop_
_entity.id
_entity.type
_entity.pdbx_description
1 polymer ?
#
loop_
_entity_poly.entity_id
_entity_poly.type
_entity_poly.pdbx_seq_one_letter_code
_entity_poly.pdbx_strand_id
1 'polypeptide(L)'
;MRLSIITPYYNTLEYTLRLAERLQPQLTDDVEWIIVDDGCNEKALDNLKAKVIHLPNNSGGASRPRNVGLDVAKGDYIAFIDSDDMIRDDYVEKVLENLKTDIIYISWRSQVHNIVMGTPPQWNCSVWCRVYKKEIIGNIRFRDDLKKAEDWEFNQRVKPKTYTSIGSQIYFYNVGREGSLTNG
;
A
#
# COMPACT_ATOMS: atom_id res chain seq x y z
N MET A 1 17.89 3.53 -2.20
CA MET A 1 16.47 3.47 -1.79
C MET A 1 16.07 2.01 -1.76
N ARG A 2 15.70 1.48 -0.60
CA ARG A 2 15.35 0.06 -0.47
C ARG A 2 13.85 -0.17 -0.59
N LEU A 3 13.03 0.74 -0.09
CA LEU A 3 11.59 0.58 -0.03
C LEU A 3 10.87 1.85 -0.49
N SER A 4 9.89 1.72 -1.40
CA SER A 4 8.89 2.74 -1.70
C SER A 4 7.53 2.31 -1.15
N ILE A 5 6.93 3.17 -0.35
CA ILE A 5 5.57 3.00 0.17
C ILE A 5 4.64 3.88 -0.66
N ILE A 6 3.61 3.30 -1.26
CA ILE A 6 2.65 4.00 -2.14
C ILE A 6 1.29 4.01 -1.46
N THR A 7 0.73 5.20 -1.29
CA THR A 7 -0.59 5.43 -0.70
C THR A 7 -1.49 6.12 -1.73
N PRO A 8 -2.50 5.41 -2.28
CA PRO A 8 -3.57 6.05 -3.05
C PRO A 8 -4.45 6.85 -2.10
N TYR A 9 -4.72 8.11 -2.41
CA TYR A 9 -5.51 9.01 -1.57
C TYR A 9 -6.75 9.51 -2.29
N TYR A 10 -7.90 9.45 -1.63
CA TYR A 10 -9.14 10.12 -2.04
C TYR A 10 -10.05 10.39 -0.83
N ASN A 11 -10.24 11.67 -0.48
CA ASN A 11 -11.15 12.13 0.59
C ASN A 11 -11.00 11.41 1.95
N THR A 12 -9.77 11.12 2.36
CA THR A 12 -9.45 10.38 3.60
C THR A 12 -8.49 11.15 4.52
N LEU A 13 -8.56 12.49 4.52
CA LEU A 13 -7.55 13.33 5.18
C LEU A 13 -7.31 12.94 6.64
N GLU A 14 -8.36 12.80 7.45
CA GLU A 14 -8.23 12.47 8.87
C GLU A 14 -7.48 11.15 9.09
N TYR A 15 -7.82 10.13 8.30
CA TYR A 15 -7.16 8.81 8.37
C TYR A 15 -5.70 8.90 7.90
N THR A 16 -5.46 9.62 6.80
CA THR A 16 -4.10 9.80 6.26
C THR A 16 -3.21 10.55 7.25
N LEU A 17 -3.72 11.54 7.97
CA LEU A 17 -2.96 12.22 9.03
C LEU A 17 -2.62 11.28 10.19
N ARG A 18 -3.55 10.41 10.60
CA ARG A 18 -3.28 9.37 11.61
C ARG A 18 -2.24 8.34 11.12
N LEU A 19 -2.31 7.93 9.84
CA LEU A 19 -1.28 7.10 9.22
C LEU A 19 0.07 7.82 9.24
N ALA A 20 0.10 9.11 8.93
CA ALA A 20 1.30 9.93 8.92
C ALA A 20 1.97 9.99 10.32
N GLU A 21 1.19 10.11 11.40
CA GLU A 21 1.71 10.07 12.77
C GLU A 21 2.51 8.78 13.07
N ARG A 22 2.13 7.67 12.46
CA ARG A 22 2.79 6.37 12.62
C ARG A 22 3.93 6.15 11.62
N LEU A 23 3.75 6.56 10.38
CA LEU A 23 4.70 6.24 9.31
C LEU A 23 5.88 7.22 9.26
N GLN A 24 5.66 8.52 9.43
CA GLN A 24 6.74 9.52 9.27
C GLN A 24 7.94 9.31 10.23
N PRO A 25 7.74 8.90 11.51
CA PRO A 25 8.87 8.60 12.40
C PRO A 25 9.71 7.40 11.94
N GLN A 26 9.16 6.51 11.12
CA GLN A 26 9.83 5.33 10.61
C GLN A 26 10.58 5.57 9.29
N LEU A 27 10.40 6.73 8.65
CA LEU A 27 11.05 7.05 7.37
C LEU A 27 12.52 7.37 7.57
N THR A 28 13.38 6.64 6.85
CA THR A 28 14.83 6.81 6.77
C THR A 28 15.24 7.20 5.35
N ASP A 29 16.54 7.40 5.12
CA ASP A 29 17.07 7.67 3.76
C ASP A 29 16.87 6.50 2.79
N ASP A 30 16.62 5.30 3.31
CA ASP A 30 16.35 4.09 2.53
C ASP A 30 14.86 3.89 2.19
N VAL A 31 13.97 4.74 2.71
CA VAL A 31 12.51 4.58 2.59
C VAL A 31 11.88 5.87 2.12
N GLU A 32 11.13 5.80 1.03
CA GLU A 32 10.29 6.91 0.57
C GLU A 32 8.81 6.60 0.76
N TRP A 33 8.04 7.63 1.06
CA TRP A 33 6.59 7.59 1.06
C TRP A 33 6.05 8.44 -0.09
N ILE A 34 5.20 7.85 -0.93
CA ILE A 34 4.58 8.47 -2.10
C ILE A 34 3.08 8.46 -1.88
N ILE A 35 2.48 9.64 -1.80
CA ILE A 35 1.03 9.81 -1.73
C ILE A 35 0.56 10.30 -3.10
N VAL A 36 -0.42 9.61 -3.68
CA VAL A 36 -1.04 10.05 -4.94
C VAL A 36 -2.48 10.45 -4.67
N ASP A 37 -2.71 11.74 -4.67
CA ASP A 37 -4.03 12.36 -4.49
C ASP A 37 -4.82 12.26 -5.79
N ASP A 38 -5.88 11.47 -5.76
CA ASP A 38 -6.72 11.17 -6.91
C ASP A 38 -7.79 12.25 -7.15
N GLY A 39 -7.32 13.48 -7.37
CA GLY A 39 -8.16 14.59 -7.82
C GLY A 39 -8.87 15.38 -6.73
N CYS A 40 -8.49 15.24 -5.45
CA CYS A 40 -9.01 16.08 -4.36
C CYS A 40 -8.31 17.44 -4.29
N ASN A 41 -7.07 17.53 -4.78
CA ASN A 41 -6.19 18.70 -4.61
C ASN A 41 -6.00 19.09 -3.13
N GLU A 42 -5.82 18.06 -2.26
CA GLU A 42 -5.72 18.22 -0.81
C GLU A 42 -4.36 18.76 -0.39
N LYS A 43 -4.30 20.06 -0.15
CA LYS A 43 -3.06 20.78 0.17
C LYS A 43 -2.46 20.45 1.53
N ALA A 44 -3.24 19.90 2.45
CA ALA A 44 -2.72 19.48 3.75
C ALA A 44 -1.68 18.35 3.62
N LEU A 45 -1.78 17.54 2.56
CA LEU A 45 -0.80 16.48 2.27
C LEU A 45 0.60 17.01 1.97
N ASP A 46 0.72 18.21 1.39
CA ASP A 46 2.02 18.83 1.05
C ASP A 46 2.89 19.13 2.28
N ASN A 47 2.29 19.15 3.49
CA ASN A 47 3.00 19.34 4.74
C ASN A 47 3.57 18.02 5.32
N LEU A 48 3.30 16.88 4.71
CA LEU A 48 3.77 15.58 5.17
C LEU A 48 5.19 15.30 4.66
N LYS A 49 5.94 14.49 5.40
CA LYS A 49 7.25 13.97 4.94
C LYS A 49 7.01 12.87 3.87
N ALA A 50 6.45 13.28 2.75
CA ALA A 50 6.09 12.40 1.63
C ALA A 50 6.30 13.11 0.30
N LYS A 51 6.48 12.33 -0.77
CA LYS A 51 6.35 12.84 -2.13
C LYS A 51 4.86 12.84 -2.51
N VAL A 52 4.23 14.00 -2.56
CA VAL A 52 2.82 14.13 -2.93
C VAL A 52 2.68 14.41 -4.43
N ILE A 53 1.74 13.73 -5.08
CA ILE A 53 1.39 13.92 -6.49
C ILE A 53 -0.12 14.14 -6.57
N HIS A 54 -0.55 15.34 -7.00
CA HIS A 54 -1.95 15.65 -7.20
C HIS A 54 -2.36 15.35 -8.65
N LEU A 55 -3.31 14.44 -8.81
CA LEU A 55 -3.92 14.17 -10.12
C LEU A 55 -4.98 15.25 -10.43
N PRO A 56 -5.16 15.62 -11.69
CA PRO A 56 -6.11 16.69 -12.04
C PRO A 56 -7.59 16.32 -11.83
N ASN A 57 -7.91 15.02 -11.86
CA ASN A 57 -9.27 14.51 -11.76
C ASN A 57 -9.29 13.15 -11.05
N ASN A 58 -10.37 12.86 -10.34
CA ASN A 58 -10.64 11.55 -9.76
C ASN A 58 -10.78 10.48 -10.85
N SER A 59 -10.12 9.36 -10.67
CA SER A 59 -10.12 8.22 -11.60
C SER A 59 -11.23 7.20 -11.29
N GLY A 60 -11.89 7.34 -10.15
CA GLY A 60 -12.95 6.44 -9.70
C GLY A 60 -12.48 5.12 -9.12
N GLY A 61 -11.20 5.03 -8.71
CA GLY A 61 -10.65 3.82 -8.09
C GLY A 61 -9.17 3.94 -7.72
N ALA A 62 -8.63 2.94 -7.05
CA ALA A 62 -7.25 2.96 -6.57
C ALA A 62 -6.21 2.59 -7.65
N SER A 63 -6.62 2.07 -8.80
CA SER A 63 -5.72 1.60 -9.87
C SER A 63 -4.79 2.70 -10.39
N ARG A 64 -5.36 3.81 -10.86
CA ARG A 64 -4.58 4.91 -11.44
C ARG A 64 -3.61 5.54 -10.44
N PRO A 65 -4.02 5.93 -9.21
CA PRO A 65 -3.07 6.48 -8.26
C PRO A 65 -1.98 5.48 -7.86
N ARG A 66 -2.26 4.18 -7.75
CA ARG A 66 -1.22 3.17 -7.53
C ARG A 66 -0.26 3.07 -8.71
N ASN A 67 -0.74 3.13 -9.95
CA ASN A 67 0.11 3.12 -11.15
C ASN A 67 1.04 4.33 -11.21
N VAL A 68 0.53 5.53 -10.95
CA VAL A 68 1.34 6.74 -10.89
C VAL A 68 2.40 6.63 -9.79
N GLY A 69 2.06 6.06 -8.64
CA GLY A 69 3.02 5.78 -7.58
C GLY A 69 4.12 4.81 -8.03
N LEU A 70 3.76 3.73 -8.74
CA LEU A 70 4.71 2.75 -9.31
C LEU A 70 5.68 3.39 -10.31
N ASP A 71 5.19 4.32 -11.14
CA ASP A 71 5.99 4.97 -12.19
C ASP A 71 7.10 5.86 -11.61
N VAL A 72 6.90 6.41 -10.41
CA VAL A 72 7.85 7.33 -9.78
C VAL A 72 8.63 6.71 -8.62
N ALA A 73 8.27 5.50 -8.20
CA ALA A 73 8.92 4.78 -7.10
C ALA A 73 10.37 4.44 -7.42
N LYS A 74 11.28 4.68 -6.47
CA LYS A 74 12.74 4.46 -6.62
C LYS A 74 13.25 3.25 -5.83
N GLY A 75 12.43 2.72 -4.91
CA GLY A 75 12.80 1.58 -4.06
C GLY A 75 12.95 0.28 -4.86
N ASP A 76 13.83 -0.59 -4.39
CA ASP A 76 13.97 -1.96 -4.89
C ASP A 76 12.76 -2.83 -4.56
N TYR A 77 12.01 -2.41 -3.53
CA TYR A 77 10.77 -3.03 -3.08
C TYR A 77 9.63 -2.01 -3.01
N ILE A 78 8.41 -2.49 -3.24
CA ILE A 78 7.18 -1.71 -3.25
C ILE A 78 6.22 -2.26 -2.21
N ALA A 79 5.75 -1.40 -1.30
CA ALA A 79 4.62 -1.65 -0.42
C ALA A 79 3.47 -0.72 -0.78
N PHE A 80 2.23 -1.22 -0.67
CA PHE A 80 1.04 -0.39 -0.75
C PHE A 80 0.45 -0.27 0.66
N ILE A 81 0.06 0.96 1.05
CA ILE A 81 -0.69 1.22 2.28
C ILE A 81 -1.87 2.08 1.88
N ASP A 82 -3.08 1.59 2.10
CA ASP A 82 -4.28 2.36 1.80
C ASP A 82 -4.42 3.53 2.78
N SER A 83 -4.91 4.66 2.30
CA SER A 83 -4.91 5.94 3.03
C SER A 83 -5.81 5.97 4.26
N ASP A 84 -6.71 5.01 4.41
CA ASP A 84 -7.62 4.85 5.54
C ASP A 84 -7.23 3.72 6.51
N ASP A 85 -6.12 3.04 6.24
CA ASP A 85 -5.58 1.99 7.08
C ASP A 85 -4.51 2.49 8.06
N MET A 86 -4.08 1.61 8.96
CA MET A 86 -3.07 1.92 9.97
C MET A 86 -1.96 0.87 9.98
N ILE A 87 -0.80 1.28 10.48
CA ILE A 87 0.36 0.41 10.66
C ILE A 87 0.88 0.47 12.08
N ARG A 88 1.68 -0.51 12.48
CA ARG A 88 2.41 -0.52 13.74
C ARG A 88 3.68 0.34 13.65
N ASP A 89 4.17 0.80 14.79
CA ASP A 89 5.34 1.70 14.89
C ASP A 89 6.68 1.05 14.45
N ASP A 90 6.70 -0.26 14.23
CA ASP A 90 7.85 -1.02 13.72
C ASP A 90 7.59 -1.63 12.32
N TYR A 91 6.58 -1.15 11.59
CA TYR A 91 6.22 -1.66 10.26
C TYR A 91 7.41 -1.63 9.29
N VAL A 92 8.05 -0.46 9.18
CA VAL A 92 9.18 -0.27 8.25
C VAL A 92 10.36 -1.13 8.65
N GLU A 93 10.71 -1.18 9.93
CA GLU A 93 11.79 -2.04 10.44
C GLU A 93 11.55 -3.50 10.07
N LYS A 94 10.36 -4.03 10.36
CA LYS A 94 10.00 -5.42 10.04
C LYS A 94 10.01 -5.72 8.55
N VAL A 95 9.58 -4.78 7.72
CA VAL A 95 9.66 -4.92 6.27
C VAL A 95 11.14 -4.95 5.82
N LEU A 96 11.95 -3.99 6.25
CA LEU A 96 13.37 -3.89 5.85
C LEU A 96 14.21 -5.11 6.24
N GLU A 97 13.93 -5.74 7.39
CA GLU A 97 14.57 -6.99 7.84
C GLU A 97 14.29 -8.17 6.89
N ASN A 98 13.18 -8.13 6.17
CA ASN A 98 12.68 -9.23 5.35
C ASN A 98 12.83 -9.03 3.83
N LEU A 99 13.51 -7.97 3.36
CA LEU A 99 13.73 -7.68 1.93
C LEU A 99 14.74 -8.66 1.29
N LYS A 100 14.36 -9.94 1.19
CA LYS A 100 15.24 -11.04 0.70
C LYS A 100 14.57 -11.91 -0.36
N THR A 101 13.25 -11.79 -0.55
CA THR A 101 12.45 -12.64 -1.44
C THR A 101 11.65 -11.79 -2.41
N ASP A 102 11.05 -12.42 -3.42
CA ASP A 102 10.27 -11.71 -4.43
C ASP A 102 9.00 -11.07 -3.86
N ILE A 103 8.34 -11.76 -2.90
CA ILE A 103 7.19 -11.24 -2.15
C ILE A 103 7.39 -11.48 -0.66
N ILE A 104 7.02 -10.48 0.14
CA ILE A 104 6.86 -10.59 1.58
C ILE A 104 5.37 -10.46 1.89
N TYR A 105 4.78 -11.49 2.51
CA TYR A 105 3.41 -11.44 3.00
C TYR A 105 3.37 -10.84 4.40
N ILE A 106 2.44 -9.93 4.64
CA ILE A 106 2.26 -9.23 5.91
C ILE A 106 1.03 -9.77 6.61
N SER A 107 1.19 -10.21 7.85
CA SER A 107 0.06 -10.51 8.72
C SER A 107 -0.64 -9.23 9.14
N TRP A 108 -1.96 -9.26 9.12
CA TRP A 108 -2.80 -8.11 9.36
C TRP A 108 -3.95 -8.43 10.33
N ARG A 109 -4.55 -7.39 10.83
CA ARG A 109 -5.71 -7.45 11.70
C ARG A 109 -6.77 -6.46 11.23
N SER A 110 -8.04 -6.83 11.30
CA SER A 110 -9.15 -5.88 11.17
C SER A 110 -9.91 -5.77 12.50
N GLN A 111 -10.75 -4.75 12.62
CA GLN A 111 -11.64 -4.61 13.78
C GLN A 111 -12.67 -5.74 13.88
N VAL A 112 -13.03 -6.34 12.73
CA VAL A 112 -14.06 -7.38 12.61
C VAL A 112 -13.46 -8.78 12.63
N HIS A 113 -12.24 -8.96 12.12
CA HIS A 113 -11.58 -10.24 11.97
C HIS A 113 -10.19 -10.23 12.57
N ASN A 114 -9.97 -11.03 13.62
CA ASN A 114 -8.62 -11.37 14.07
C ASN A 114 -8.00 -12.38 13.11
N ILE A 115 -7.60 -11.95 11.94
CA ILE A 115 -6.95 -12.83 10.97
C ILE A 115 -5.45 -12.67 11.10
N VAL A 116 -4.80 -13.73 11.53
CA VAL A 116 -3.33 -13.88 11.46
C VAL A 116 -3.03 -14.67 10.21
N MET A 117 -2.39 -14.04 9.26
CA MET A 117 -2.00 -14.68 8.01
C MET A 117 -0.49 -14.92 8.05
N GLY A 118 -0.09 -16.10 8.48
CA GLY A 118 1.32 -16.49 8.58
C GLY A 118 1.88 -17.19 7.33
N THR A 119 1.02 -17.54 6.38
CA THR A 119 1.38 -18.26 5.13
C THR A 119 0.78 -17.54 3.93
N PRO A 120 1.29 -17.76 2.70
CA PRO A 120 0.73 -17.14 1.51
C PRO A 120 -0.77 -17.35 1.49
N PRO A 121 -1.57 -16.30 1.63
CA PRO A 121 -3.00 -16.47 1.65
C PRO A 121 -3.45 -16.83 0.25
N GLN A 122 -3.94 -18.03 0.07
CA GLN A 122 -4.54 -18.44 -1.19
C GLN A 122 -5.78 -17.62 -1.54
N TRP A 123 -6.36 -16.93 -0.56
CA TRP A 123 -7.62 -16.19 -0.64
C TRP A 123 -7.52 -14.67 -0.49
N ASN A 124 -6.43 -14.14 0.07
CA ASN A 124 -6.31 -12.69 0.15
C ASN A 124 -5.71 -12.15 -1.14
N CYS A 125 -6.52 -11.37 -1.83
CA CYS A 125 -6.16 -10.77 -3.11
C CYS A 125 -5.56 -9.37 -2.96
N SER A 126 -5.58 -8.79 -1.76
CA SER A 126 -5.21 -7.39 -1.53
C SER A 126 -3.71 -7.15 -1.69
N VAL A 127 -3.35 -5.99 -2.21
CA VAL A 127 -1.95 -5.60 -2.40
C VAL A 127 -1.33 -5.02 -1.13
N TRP A 128 -2.13 -4.42 -0.23
CA TRP A 128 -1.65 -3.80 1.01
C TRP A 128 -1.07 -4.80 2.03
N CYS A 129 -1.40 -6.10 1.94
CA CYS A 129 -0.80 -7.14 2.77
C CYS A 129 0.44 -7.80 2.13
N ARG A 130 1.06 -7.14 1.16
CA ARG A 130 2.22 -7.64 0.43
C ARG A 130 3.24 -6.55 0.21
N VAL A 131 4.52 -6.94 0.23
CA VAL A 131 5.62 -6.13 -0.26
C VAL A 131 6.25 -6.87 -1.44
N TYR A 132 6.43 -6.19 -2.54
CA TYR A 132 6.87 -6.77 -3.80
C TYR A 132 8.28 -6.31 -4.13
N LYS A 133 9.16 -7.22 -4.54
CA LYS A 133 10.38 -6.82 -5.23
C LYS A 133 9.99 -6.11 -6.54
N LYS A 134 10.47 -4.90 -6.76
CA LYS A 134 10.08 -4.07 -7.92
C LYS A 134 10.35 -4.77 -9.25
N GLU A 135 11.43 -5.56 -9.31
CA GLU A 135 11.82 -6.34 -10.50
C GLU A 135 10.71 -7.26 -11.00
N ILE A 136 9.97 -7.94 -10.09
CA ILE A 136 8.89 -8.86 -10.50
C ILE A 136 7.62 -8.14 -10.92
N ILE A 137 7.43 -6.89 -10.51
CA ILE A 137 6.35 -6.03 -11.04
C ILE A 137 6.69 -5.62 -12.48
N GLY A 138 7.93 -5.20 -12.74
CA GLY A 138 8.35 -4.74 -14.06
C GLY A 138 7.38 -3.70 -14.64
N ASN A 139 6.84 -4.00 -15.81
CA ASN A 139 5.86 -3.16 -16.51
C ASN A 139 4.39 -3.49 -16.19
N ILE A 140 4.12 -4.39 -15.23
CA ILE A 140 2.76 -4.70 -14.82
C ILE A 140 2.16 -3.48 -14.13
N ARG A 141 0.93 -3.11 -14.51
CA ARG A 141 0.17 -2.01 -13.94
C ARG A 141 -1.24 -2.49 -13.60
N PHE A 142 -1.87 -1.87 -12.59
CA PHE A 142 -3.29 -2.10 -12.31
C PHE A 142 -4.13 -1.69 -13.51
N ARG A 143 -5.21 -2.41 -13.75
CA ARG A 143 -6.16 -2.11 -14.82
C ARG A 143 -7.11 -0.99 -14.37
N ASP A 144 -7.07 0.16 -15.04
CA ASP A 144 -7.89 1.33 -14.72
C ASP A 144 -9.37 1.15 -15.08
N ASP A 145 -9.68 0.18 -15.95
CA ASP A 145 -11.04 -0.16 -16.34
C ASP A 145 -11.78 -1.05 -15.32
N LEU A 146 -11.06 -1.63 -14.36
CA LEU A 146 -11.65 -2.42 -13.30
C LEU A 146 -12.07 -1.53 -12.13
N LYS A 147 -13.35 -1.62 -11.76
CA LYS A 147 -13.90 -0.94 -10.58
C LYS A 147 -13.78 -1.75 -9.29
N LYS A 148 -13.67 -3.07 -9.43
CA LYS A 148 -13.48 -4.03 -8.32
C LYS A 148 -12.53 -5.14 -8.78
N ALA A 149 -11.88 -5.80 -7.80
CA ALA A 149 -10.95 -6.90 -8.01
C ALA A 149 -9.66 -6.53 -8.80
N GLU A 150 -9.30 -5.25 -8.87
CA GLU A 150 -8.05 -4.78 -9.49
C GLU A 150 -6.82 -5.38 -8.81
N ASP A 151 -6.86 -5.54 -7.49
CA ASP A 151 -5.79 -6.16 -6.69
C ASP A 151 -5.60 -7.63 -7.04
N TRP A 152 -6.70 -8.37 -7.16
CA TRP A 152 -6.67 -9.78 -7.56
C TRP A 152 -6.08 -9.93 -8.96
N GLU A 153 -6.55 -9.14 -9.91
CA GLU A 153 -6.10 -9.16 -11.29
C GLU A 153 -4.60 -8.81 -11.40
N PHE A 154 -4.15 -7.77 -10.70
CA PHE A 154 -2.73 -7.40 -10.61
C PHE A 154 -1.90 -8.57 -10.07
N ASN A 155 -2.32 -9.16 -8.95
CA ASN A 155 -1.64 -10.27 -8.31
C ASN A 155 -1.58 -11.53 -9.18
N GLN A 156 -2.56 -11.77 -10.07
CA GLN A 156 -2.53 -12.90 -11.00
C GLN A 156 -1.41 -12.76 -12.06
N ARG A 157 -1.01 -11.53 -12.37
CA ARG A 157 0.06 -11.27 -13.36
C ARG A 157 1.45 -11.23 -12.74
N VAL A 158 1.57 -10.86 -11.49
CA VAL A 158 2.85 -10.91 -10.76
C VAL A 158 3.19 -12.37 -10.43
N LYS A 159 4.38 -12.85 -10.86
CA LYS A 159 4.80 -14.25 -10.73
C LYS A 159 6.04 -14.39 -9.84
N PRO A 160 5.86 -14.41 -8.50
CA PRO A 160 6.99 -14.62 -7.58
C PRO A 160 7.51 -16.05 -7.67
N LYS A 161 8.82 -16.20 -7.50
CA LYS A 161 9.49 -17.50 -7.35
C LYS A 161 9.81 -17.80 -5.89
N THR A 162 10.01 -16.75 -5.10
CA THR A 162 10.36 -16.84 -3.68
C THR A 162 9.45 -15.95 -2.84
N TYR A 163 9.17 -16.38 -1.60
CA TYR A 163 8.39 -15.60 -0.67
C TYR A 163 8.83 -15.82 0.79
N THR A 164 8.50 -14.86 1.63
CA THR A 164 8.56 -14.96 3.09
C THR A 164 7.32 -14.34 3.70
N SER A 165 7.15 -14.48 5.01
CA SER A 165 6.01 -13.92 5.73
C SER A 165 6.45 -13.25 7.02
N ILE A 166 5.86 -12.11 7.33
CA ILE A 166 5.97 -11.43 8.62
C ILE A 166 4.77 -11.87 9.45
N GLY A 167 5.01 -12.76 10.43
CA GLY A 167 3.93 -13.37 11.25
C GLY A 167 3.33 -12.43 12.29
N SER A 168 4.03 -11.34 12.67
CA SER A 168 3.49 -10.33 13.57
C SER A 168 2.51 -9.41 12.83
N GLN A 169 1.37 -9.12 13.44
CA GLN A 169 0.36 -8.22 12.87
C GLN A 169 0.87 -6.78 12.88
N ILE A 170 1.40 -6.33 11.76
CA ILE A 170 1.98 -4.99 11.60
C ILE A 170 1.12 -4.06 10.75
N TYR A 171 -0.01 -4.55 10.22
CA TYR A 171 -0.97 -3.82 9.43
C TYR A 171 -2.38 -3.94 10.01
N PHE A 172 -3.13 -2.84 10.05
CA PHE A 172 -4.47 -2.76 10.61
C PHE A 172 -5.43 -2.26 9.54
N TYR A 173 -6.21 -3.20 8.99
CA TYR A 173 -7.18 -2.91 7.95
C TYR A 173 -8.46 -2.32 8.55
N ASN A 174 -8.84 -1.14 8.07
CA ASN A 174 -10.02 -0.40 8.51
C ASN A 174 -11.26 -0.86 7.74
N VAL A 175 -12.01 -1.81 8.32
CA VAL A 175 -13.24 -2.36 7.71
C VAL A 175 -14.45 -1.47 8.03
N GLY A 176 -15.28 -1.24 7.03
CA GLY A 176 -16.62 -0.65 7.26
C GLY A 176 -16.64 0.87 7.29
N ARG A 177 -15.58 1.54 6.85
CA ARG A 177 -15.60 2.99 6.70
C ARG A 177 -16.68 3.41 5.69
N GLU A 178 -17.49 4.42 6.05
CA GLU A 178 -18.43 5.03 5.13
C GLU A 178 -17.69 5.61 3.91
N GLY A 179 -18.18 5.33 2.70
CA GLY A 179 -17.54 5.71 1.46
C GLY A 179 -16.35 4.84 1.03
N SER A 180 -16.11 3.70 1.68
CA SER A 180 -15.14 2.71 1.21
C SER A 180 -15.61 2.02 -0.05
N LEU A 181 -14.71 1.77 -1.01
CA LEU A 181 -15.00 1.05 -2.26
C LEU A 181 -15.49 -0.39 -2.01
N THR A 182 -15.18 -0.96 -0.84
CA THR A 182 -15.60 -2.32 -0.46
C THR A 182 -17.04 -2.41 0.03
N ASN A 183 -17.68 -1.29 0.39
CA ASN A 183 -19.05 -1.22 0.92
C ASN A 183 -20.11 -0.83 -0.13
N GLY A 184 -19.74 -0.72 -1.39
CA GLY A 184 -20.62 -0.36 -2.51
C GLY A 184 -21.01 -1.55 -3.38
#